data_0e5b3fb1dc061ccdbc0f24e15bc95dcf
#
_entry.id   0e5b3fb1dc061ccdbc0f24e15bc95dcf
#
_cell.length_a   1.000
_cell.length_b   1.000
_cell.length_c   1.000
_cell.angle_alpha   90.00
_cell.angle_beta   90.00
_cell.angle_gamma   90.00
#
_symmetry.space_group_name_H-M   'P 1'
#
loop_
_entity.id
_entity.type
_entity.pdbx_description
1 polymer ?
#
loop_
_entity_poly.entity_id
_entity_poly.type
_entity_poly.pdbx_seq_one_letter_code
_entity_poly.pdbx_strand_id
1 'polypeptide(L)'
;SGDKYVGIICARGHLKTTFTLTYCAYMMHKFPNFRALYISATLDQAIDKMEQFEEMCRRSWRLNGHIKGPEDTGSWRKGAKYFRNGSRIRAASIAKALEGPHVHLIIMDDILEEFARTPDEKVIHYIKRVVMPMRLPDGQILVIGTQKRVGDATDWIRNSPDWSHVWHPALKEDGKPRWPEYWTMERLESERQSMGTRAFESEYLLNPLDPDTAVIPWSTIEPCLDAELGFEDPLEDTDIVIGVDLAVGMDSKNDETAYCVLSYDRSTKVRHILYQWSGKVKAEGAGWLTAQVNNLVSLADKYNPSMIMVETNGFQRLVAHAAKDLAGLPVKGHRTGSEKHHAQIGIPSIALALEQGRYIIPWNKSVNKSGPIGTRKLV
;
A
#
# COMPACT_ATOMS: atom_id res chain seq x y z
N SER A 1 13.89 10.07 -29.80
CA SER A 1 12.61 10.68 -30.15
C SER A 1 12.63 12.14 -29.77
N GLY A 2 12.02 13.01 -30.54
CA GLY A 2 11.88 14.44 -30.26
C GLY A 2 10.72 14.77 -29.30
N ASP A 3 10.21 13.78 -28.58
CA ASP A 3 9.04 13.93 -27.73
C ASP A 3 9.36 14.76 -26.50
N LYS A 4 8.55 15.80 -26.29
CA LYS A 4 8.72 16.75 -25.17
C LYS A 4 8.28 16.17 -23.84
N TYR A 5 7.29 15.31 -23.87
CA TYR A 5 6.68 14.68 -22.70
C TYR A 5 6.67 13.17 -22.86
N VAL A 6 7.30 12.46 -21.95
CA VAL A 6 7.45 10.99 -22.03
C VAL A 6 7.10 10.36 -20.70
N GLY A 7 6.15 9.43 -20.71
CA GLY A 7 5.83 8.55 -19.59
C GLY A 7 6.49 7.20 -19.75
N ILE A 8 7.23 6.74 -18.75
CA ILE A 8 7.83 5.39 -18.71
C ILE A 8 7.26 4.67 -17.50
N ILE A 9 6.18 3.94 -17.71
CA ILE A 9 5.47 3.23 -16.66
C ILE A 9 5.84 1.75 -16.76
N CYS A 10 6.56 1.28 -15.77
CA CYS A 10 7.11 -0.08 -15.76
C CYS A 10 6.86 -0.76 -14.41
N ALA A 11 6.80 -2.07 -14.44
CA ALA A 11 6.74 -2.90 -13.26
C ALA A 11 7.86 -2.60 -12.25
N ARG A 12 7.61 -2.90 -11.00
CA ARG A 12 8.62 -2.79 -9.93
C ARG A 12 9.86 -3.61 -10.24
N GLY A 13 11.04 -3.09 -9.91
CA GLY A 13 12.31 -3.80 -10.14
C GLY A 13 12.77 -3.89 -11.59
N HIS A 14 12.13 -3.17 -12.55
CA HIS A 14 12.49 -3.17 -13.97
C HIS A 14 13.42 -2.01 -14.36
N LEU A 15 14.31 -1.59 -13.47
CA LEU A 15 15.43 -0.66 -13.71
C LEU A 15 15.05 0.74 -14.25
N LYS A 16 13.78 1.18 -14.12
CA LYS A 16 13.33 2.46 -14.65
C LYS A 16 14.16 3.65 -14.15
N THR A 17 14.44 3.71 -12.84
CA THR A 17 15.26 4.77 -12.24
C THR A 17 16.70 4.72 -12.77
N THR A 18 17.32 3.52 -12.82
CA THR A 18 18.69 3.34 -13.33
C THR A 18 18.80 3.81 -14.78
N PHE A 19 17.82 3.44 -15.63
CA PHE A 19 17.77 3.87 -17.02
C PHE A 19 17.72 5.40 -17.15
N THR A 20 16.83 6.07 -16.40
CA THR A 20 16.67 7.52 -16.50
C THR A 20 17.86 8.29 -15.93
N LEU A 21 18.48 7.81 -14.86
CA LEU A 21 19.71 8.40 -14.33
C LEU A 21 20.88 8.22 -15.33
N THR A 22 20.97 7.07 -15.98
CA THR A 22 21.98 6.82 -17.03
C THR A 22 21.75 7.75 -18.22
N TYR A 23 20.51 7.91 -18.66
CA TYR A 23 20.15 8.85 -19.73
C TYR A 23 20.53 10.28 -19.36
N CYS A 24 20.21 10.72 -18.14
CA CYS A 24 20.59 12.04 -17.65
C CYS A 24 22.11 12.25 -17.66
N ALA A 25 22.87 11.27 -17.16
CA ALA A 25 24.34 11.33 -17.17
C ALA A 25 24.91 11.42 -18.59
N TYR A 26 24.34 10.67 -19.52
CA TYR A 26 24.70 10.75 -20.94
C TYR A 26 24.44 12.14 -21.51
N MET A 27 23.27 12.74 -21.25
CA MET A 27 22.93 14.09 -21.73
C MET A 27 23.84 15.15 -21.10
N MET A 28 24.13 15.05 -19.81
CA MET A 28 25.07 15.94 -19.12
C MET A 28 26.50 15.82 -19.64
N HIS A 29 26.92 14.63 -20.03
CA HIS A 29 28.24 14.42 -20.61
C HIS A 29 28.35 14.99 -22.03
N LYS A 30 27.31 14.74 -22.84
CA LYS A 30 27.26 15.11 -24.25
C LYS A 30 27.13 16.61 -24.49
N PHE A 31 26.30 17.29 -23.65
CA PHE A 31 25.96 18.70 -23.83
C PHE A 31 26.52 19.54 -22.67
N PRO A 32 27.44 20.48 -22.93
CA PRO A 32 27.95 21.38 -21.89
C PRO A 32 26.82 22.31 -21.38
N ASN A 33 26.92 22.69 -20.11
CA ASN A 33 25.94 23.53 -19.42
C ASN A 33 24.51 22.96 -19.36
N PHE A 34 24.37 21.62 -19.54
CA PHE A 34 23.08 20.94 -19.46
C PHE A 34 22.54 21.02 -18.04
N ARG A 35 21.27 21.36 -17.91
CA ARG A 35 20.59 21.52 -16.63
C ARG A 35 19.48 20.51 -16.49
N ALA A 36 19.55 19.69 -15.47
CA ALA A 36 18.53 18.70 -15.15
C ALA A 36 17.95 18.92 -13.75
N LEU A 37 16.68 18.55 -13.59
CA LEU A 37 15.95 18.53 -12.33
C LEU A 37 15.40 17.11 -12.10
N TYR A 38 15.63 16.57 -10.90
CA TYR A 38 15.11 15.29 -10.48
C TYR A 38 14.10 15.49 -9.34
N ILE A 39 12.86 15.10 -9.57
CA ILE A 39 11.73 15.30 -8.66
C ILE A 39 11.24 13.93 -8.17
N SER A 40 11.11 13.76 -6.86
CA SER A 40 10.50 12.59 -6.23
C SER A 40 9.38 13.02 -5.27
N ALA A 41 8.68 12.07 -4.67
CA ALA A 41 7.60 12.35 -3.71
C ALA A 41 8.14 13.14 -2.50
N THR A 42 9.31 12.76 -1.99
CA THR A 42 10.01 13.46 -0.90
C THR A 42 11.39 13.95 -1.32
N LEU A 43 11.92 14.96 -0.62
CA LEU A 43 13.26 15.47 -0.89
C LEU A 43 14.34 14.45 -0.53
N ASP A 44 14.16 13.69 0.55
CA ASP A 44 15.11 12.68 0.98
C ASP A 44 15.25 11.58 -0.06
N GLN A 45 14.14 11.08 -0.61
CA GLN A 45 14.17 10.13 -1.74
C GLN A 45 14.93 10.70 -2.94
N ALA A 46 14.69 11.97 -3.29
CA ALA A 46 15.41 12.60 -4.40
C ALA A 46 16.92 12.74 -4.11
N ILE A 47 17.31 13.01 -2.86
CA ILE A 47 18.73 13.09 -2.45
C ILE A 47 19.39 11.72 -2.56
N ASP A 48 18.75 10.64 -2.11
CA ASP A 48 19.26 9.27 -2.25
C ASP A 48 19.54 8.92 -3.73
N LYS A 49 18.67 9.38 -4.63
CA LYS A 49 18.89 9.20 -6.08
C LYS A 49 20.08 10.02 -6.61
N MET A 50 20.37 11.19 -6.02
CA MET A 50 21.59 11.93 -6.37
C MET A 50 22.85 11.21 -5.91
N GLU A 51 22.82 10.50 -4.80
CA GLU A 51 23.94 9.67 -4.34
C GLU A 51 24.15 8.48 -5.28
N GLN A 52 23.05 7.79 -5.66
CA GLN A 52 23.10 6.72 -6.68
C GLN A 52 23.63 7.22 -8.03
N PHE A 53 23.20 8.40 -8.46
CA PHE A 53 23.70 9.05 -9.70
C PHE A 53 25.20 9.29 -9.63
N GLU A 54 25.70 9.83 -8.53
CA GLU A 54 27.14 10.08 -8.34
C GLU A 54 27.92 8.77 -8.36
N GLU A 55 27.48 7.77 -7.61
CA GLU A 55 28.13 6.45 -7.56
C GLU A 55 28.21 5.79 -8.95
N MET A 56 27.10 5.84 -9.69
CA MET A 56 27.03 5.34 -11.08
C MET A 56 28.03 6.06 -11.98
N CYS A 57 28.13 7.39 -11.88
CA CYS A 57 29.08 8.16 -12.65
C CYS A 57 30.53 7.83 -12.28
N ARG A 58 30.83 7.67 -10.98
CA ARG A 58 32.20 7.33 -10.51
C ARG A 58 32.64 5.93 -10.91
N ARG A 59 31.69 4.97 -10.97
CA ARG A 59 31.98 3.60 -11.45
C ARG A 59 32.16 3.51 -12.96
N SER A 60 31.64 4.50 -13.70
CA SER A 60 31.76 4.51 -15.17
C SER A 60 33.13 5.02 -15.61
N TRP A 61 33.92 4.20 -16.35
CA TRP A 61 35.19 4.61 -16.90
C TRP A 61 35.08 5.85 -17.81
N ARG A 62 33.93 6.08 -18.42
CA ARG A 62 33.67 7.25 -19.27
C ARG A 62 33.34 8.51 -18.50
N LEU A 63 32.70 8.39 -17.32
CA LEU A 63 32.13 9.50 -16.58
C LEU A 63 32.92 9.89 -15.33
N ASN A 64 33.76 9.01 -14.80
CA ASN A 64 34.47 9.21 -13.53
C ASN A 64 35.25 10.53 -13.48
N GLY A 65 35.96 10.90 -14.54
CA GLY A 65 36.69 12.17 -14.61
C GLY A 65 35.83 13.42 -14.84
N HIS A 66 34.55 13.26 -15.14
CA HIS A 66 33.65 14.38 -15.48
C HIS A 66 32.82 14.86 -14.32
N ILE A 67 32.46 13.99 -13.38
CA ILE A 67 31.66 14.39 -12.20
C ILE A 67 32.56 15.05 -11.16
N LYS A 68 32.10 16.17 -10.62
CA LYS A 68 32.74 16.83 -9.48
C LYS A 68 32.39 16.11 -8.19
N GLY A 69 33.33 16.09 -7.25
CA GLY A 69 33.16 15.48 -5.94
C GLY A 69 33.41 16.45 -4.78
N PRO A 70 33.48 15.91 -3.56
CA PRO A 70 33.79 16.70 -2.35
C PRO A 70 35.16 17.43 -2.44
N GLU A 71 36.06 16.90 -3.24
CA GLU A 71 37.37 17.48 -3.53
C GLU A 71 37.29 18.78 -4.35
N ASP A 72 36.20 19.00 -5.08
CA ASP A 72 35.95 20.20 -5.85
C ASP A 72 35.24 21.24 -4.98
N THR A 73 35.99 22.06 -4.25
CA THR A 73 35.49 23.03 -3.29
C THR A 73 34.36 23.91 -3.88
N GLY A 74 33.27 24.07 -3.13
CA GLY A 74 32.14 24.92 -3.47
C GLY A 74 31.13 24.34 -4.47
N SER A 75 31.42 23.20 -5.08
CA SER A 75 30.57 22.60 -6.12
C SER A 75 29.80 21.35 -5.69
N TRP A 76 30.29 20.64 -4.67
CA TRP A 76 29.65 19.42 -4.22
C TRP A 76 28.52 19.69 -3.22
N ARG A 77 27.35 19.09 -3.44
CA ARG A 77 26.20 19.15 -2.51
C ARG A 77 25.45 17.83 -2.56
N LYS A 78 24.88 17.37 -1.43
CA LYS A 78 24.05 16.16 -1.38
C LYS A 78 22.91 16.19 -2.40
N GLY A 79 22.15 17.27 -2.44
CA GLY A 79 20.99 17.44 -3.33
C GLY A 79 21.32 18.00 -4.71
N ALA A 80 22.60 18.11 -5.12
CA ALA A 80 22.98 18.56 -6.45
C ALA A 80 24.31 18.00 -6.88
N LYS A 81 24.43 17.54 -8.13
CA LYS A 81 25.64 17.00 -8.71
C LYS A 81 26.04 17.81 -9.95
N TYR A 82 27.32 17.98 -10.15
CA TYR A 82 27.89 18.84 -11.17
C TYR A 82 28.91 18.09 -12.00
N PHE A 83 28.93 18.37 -13.31
CA PHE A 83 30.01 17.93 -14.20
C PHE A 83 30.98 19.08 -14.46
N ARG A 84 32.22 18.76 -14.83
CA ARG A 84 33.29 19.74 -15.13
C ARG A 84 32.96 20.59 -16.35
N ASN A 85 32.10 20.12 -17.26
CA ASN A 85 31.62 20.86 -18.43
C ASN A 85 30.49 21.90 -18.13
N GLY A 86 30.21 22.18 -16.85
CA GLY A 86 29.17 23.12 -16.43
C GLY A 86 27.78 22.53 -16.28
N SER A 87 27.58 21.26 -16.64
CA SER A 87 26.29 20.59 -16.51
C SER A 87 25.97 20.27 -15.04
N ARG A 88 24.67 20.24 -14.70
CA ARG A 88 24.22 19.97 -13.34
C ARG A 88 22.87 19.26 -13.30
N ILE A 89 22.67 18.44 -12.27
CA ILE A 89 21.39 17.88 -11.86
C ILE A 89 21.10 18.29 -10.41
N ARG A 90 19.84 18.59 -10.08
CA ARG A 90 19.38 18.97 -8.74
C ARG A 90 18.19 18.12 -8.31
N ALA A 91 18.19 17.73 -7.03
CA ALA A 91 17.07 17.11 -6.36
C ALA A 91 15.99 18.12 -5.98
N ALA A 92 14.73 17.68 -6.06
CA ALA A 92 13.57 18.41 -5.61
C ALA A 92 12.47 17.46 -5.16
N SER A 93 11.45 17.96 -4.48
CA SER A 93 10.26 17.17 -4.12
C SER A 93 8.98 17.86 -4.60
N ILE A 94 7.96 17.03 -4.85
CA ILE A 94 6.63 17.51 -5.22
C ILE A 94 5.96 18.30 -4.09
N ALA A 95 6.31 18.02 -2.83
CA ALA A 95 5.72 18.67 -1.66
C ALA A 95 6.20 20.11 -1.44
N LYS A 96 7.31 20.51 -2.05
CA LYS A 96 7.88 21.85 -1.90
C LYS A 96 7.71 22.63 -3.19
N ALA A 97 7.06 23.82 -3.10
CA ALA A 97 6.94 24.71 -4.25
C ALA A 97 8.34 25.02 -4.84
N LEU A 98 8.51 24.67 -6.10
CA LEU A 98 9.71 24.98 -6.86
C LEU A 98 9.46 26.28 -7.61
N GLU A 99 9.99 27.38 -7.10
CA GLU A 99 10.26 28.55 -7.93
C GLU A 99 11.55 28.26 -8.70
N GLY A 100 11.44 27.92 -9.97
CA GLY A 100 12.49 27.20 -10.55
C GLY A 100 13.17 27.70 -11.78
N PRO A 101 14.43 27.31 -11.95
CA PRO A 101 15.21 27.57 -13.14
C PRO A 101 14.66 26.78 -14.34
N HIS A 102 14.63 27.40 -15.50
CA HIS A 102 14.39 26.68 -16.75
C HIS A 102 15.48 25.63 -17.00
N VAL A 103 15.07 24.39 -17.22
CA VAL A 103 15.96 23.23 -17.37
C VAL A 103 15.73 22.47 -18.67
N HIS A 104 16.75 21.75 -19.14
CA HIS A 104 16.67 20.96 -20.36
C HIS A 104 16.02 19.59 -20.14
N LEU A 105 16.14 19.05 -18.93
CA LEU A 105 15.55 17.75 -18.57
C LEU A 105 14.92 17.83 -17.19
N ILE A 106 13.68 17.37 -17.08
CA ILE A 106 12.99 17.14 -15.80
C ILE A 106 12.69 15.64 -15.72
N ILE A 107 13.13 15.00 -14.65
CA ILE A 107 12.81 13.61 -14.33
C ILE A 107 11.90 13.63 -13.11
N MET A 108 10.73 13.02 -13.21
CA MET A 108 9.80 12.82 -12.11
C MET A 108 9.74 11.32 -11.83
N ASP A 109 10.31 10.90 -10.69
CA ASP A 109 10.44 9.49 -10.33
C ASP A 109 9.60 9.15 -9.11
N ASP A 110 8.76 8.13 -9.26
CA ASP A 110 7.87 7.60 -8.22
C ASP A 110 7.13 8.72 -7.46
N ILE A 111 6.57 9.68 -8.23
CA ILE A 111 5.84 10.85 -7.69
C ILE A 111 4.52 10.48 -7.03
N LEU A 112 4.05 9.26 -7.28
CA LEU A 112 2.84 8.69 -6.70
C LEU A 112 3.25 7.62 -5.70
N GLU A 113 3.18 7.95 -4.45
CA GLU A 113 3.33 6.99 -3.37
C GLU A 113 1.93 6.71 -2.80
N GLU A 114 1.58 5.43 -2.61
CA GLU A 114 0.26 5.00 -2.14
C GLU A 114 -0.16 5.68 -0.82
N PHE A 115 0.83 6.01 0.01
CA PHE A 115 0.64 6.69 1.28
C PHE A 115 1.00 8.18 1.25
N ALA A 116 1.32 8.73 0.07
CA ALA A 116 1.61 10.16 -0.05
C ALA A 116 0.35 10.97 0.31
N ARG A 117 0.55 11.96 1.15
CA ARG A 117 -0.54 12.86 1.60
C ARG A 117 -1.06 13.80 0.52
N THR A 118 -0.48 13.73 -0.68
CA THR A 118 -0.84 14.61 -1.79
C THR A 118 -1.86 13.93 -2.69
N PRO A 119 -3.10 14.42 -2.80
CA PRO A 119 -4.11 13.89 -3.73
C PRO A 119 -3.62 13.91 -5.18
N ASP A 120 -3.99 12.89 -5.96
CA ASP A 120 -3.56 12.74 -7.37
C ASP A 120 -3.91 13.95 -8.24
N GLU A 121 -5.07 14.56 -8.05
CA GLU A 121 -5.46 15.80 -8.73
C GLU A 121 -4.48 16.95 -8.49
N LYS A 122 -3.95 17.05 -7.27
CA LYS A 122 -2.92 18.05 -6.94
C LYS A 122 -1.60 17.73 -7.62
N VAL A 123 -1.26 16.45 -7.77
CA VAL A 123 -0.06 16.01 -8.50
C VAL A 123 -0.17 16.39 -9.98
N ILE A 124 -1.31 16.10 -10.62
CA ILE A 124 -1.58 16.46 -12.01
C ILE A 124 -1.55 17.98 -12.19
N HIS A 125 -2.18 18.71 -11.27
CA HIS A 125 -2.17 20.18 -11.28
C HIS A 125 -0.74 20.74 -11.14
N TYR A 126 0.05 20.16 -10.24
CA TYR A 126 1.46 20.53 -10.06
C TYR A 126 2.28 20.29 -11.33
N ILE A 127 2.10 19.15 -12.00
CA ILE A 127 2.77 18.87 -13.27
C ILE A 127 2.43 19.96 -14.30
N LYS A 128 1.15 20.26 -14.47
CA LYS A 128 0.68 21.23 -15.49
C LYS A 128 1.09 22.67 -15.19
N ARG A 129 0.99 23.10 -13.95
CA ARG A 129 1.15 24.53 -13.58
C ARG A 129 2.54 24.90 -13.12
N VAL A 130 3.30 23.95 -12.59
CA VAL A 130 4.63 24.23 -12.03
C VAL A 130 5.72 23.57 -12.89
N VAL A 131 5.61 22.26 -13.15
CA VAL A 131 6.70 21.51 -13.78
C VAL A 131 6.82 21.83 -15.28
N MET A 132 5.71 21.78 -16.01
CA MET A 132 5.73 22.04 -17.47
C MET A 132 6.33 23.40 -17.85
N PRO A 133 6.03 24.51 -17.16
CA PRO A 133 6.63 25.80 -17.46
C PRO A 133 8.13 25.91 -17.18
N MET A 134 8.69 25.03 -16.34
CA MET A 134 10.12 25.01 -16.03
C MET A 134 10.97 24.37 -17.14
N ARG A 135 10.35 23.71 -18.08
CA ARG A 135 11.03 23.09 -19.22
C ARG A 135 11.44 24.17 -20.24
N LEU A 136 12.69 24.16 -20.68
CA LEU A 136 13.13 24.95 -21.83
C LEU A 136 12.38 24.51 -23.12
N PRO A 137 12.26 25.38 -24.13
CA PRO A 137 11.57 25.03 -25.39
C PRO A 137 12.01 23.69 -26.01
N ASP A 138 13.31 23.41 -25.98
CA ASP A 138 13.92 22.18 -26.50
C ASP A 138 14.18 21.13 -25.41
N GLY A 139 13.66 21.36 -24.22
CA GLY A 139 13.81 20.43 -23.10
C GLY A 139 12.78 19.31 -23.13
N GLN A 140 12.97 18.34 -22.21
CA GLN A 140 12.15 17.15 -22.08
C GLN A 140 11.68 16.95 -20.63
N ILE A 141 10.49 16.40 -20.47
CA ILE A 141 9.98 15.90 -19.19
C ILE A 141 9.82 14.37 -19.29
N LEU A 142 10.47 13.65 -18.39
CA LEU A 142 10.31 12.21 -18.21
C LEU A 142 9.57 11.96 -16.91
N VAL A 143 8.41 11.29 -16.97
CA VAL A 143 7.73 10.76 -15.79
C VAL A 143 7.92 9.26 -15.78
N ILE A 144 8.51 8.77 -14.71
CA ILE A 144 8.77 7.35 -14.52
C ILE A 144 8.09 6.88 -13.23
N GLY A 145 7.54 5.70 -13.25
CA GLY A 145 6.82 5.18 -12.09
C GLY A 145 6.13 3.85 -12.35
N THR A 146 5.34 3.47 -11.36
CA THR A 146 4.44 2.33 -11.40
C THR A 146 3.04 2.84 -11.12
N GLN A 147 2.03 2.38 -11.83
CA GLN A 147 0.65 2.77 -11.58
C GLN A 147 0.20 2.24 -10.21
N LYS A 148 -0.30 3.13 -9.36
CA LYS A 148 -0.72 2.79 -8.00
C LYS A 148 -2.23 2.69 -7.85
N ARG A 149 -2.97 3.52 -8.57
CA ARG A 149 -4.43 3.61 -8.50
C ARG A 149 -5.02 3.87 -9.88
N VAL A 150 -6.28 3.48 -10.06
CA VAL A 150 -7.07 3.91 -11.22
C VAL A 150 -7.25 5.43 -11.15
N GLY A 151 -7.01 6.13 -12.25
CA GLY A 151 -7.13 7.58 -12.34
C GLY A 151 -5.98 8.38 -11.76
N ASP A 152 -4.88 7.74 -11.37
CA ASP A 152 -3.68 8.44 -10.90
C ASP A 152 -2.96 9.21 -12.03
N ALA A 153 -1.89 9.94 -11.70
CA ALA A 153 -1.18 10.76 -12.70
C ALA A 153 -0.55 9.92 -13.83
N THR A 154 -0.26 8.63 -13.61
CA THR A 154 0.27 7.76 -14.69
C THR A 154 -0.83 7.39 -15.67
N ASP A 155 -2.05 7.17 -15.20
CA ASP A 155 -3.21 6.91 -16.04
C ASP A 155 -3.60 8.17 -16.84
N TRP A 156 -3.54 9.35 -16.20
CA TRP A 156 -3.69 10.60 -16.92
C TRP A 156 -2.63 10.77 -18.04
N ILE A 157 -1.35 10.44 -17.79
CA ILE A 157 -0.29 10.49 -18.81
C ILE A 157 -0.62 9.55 -19.97
N ARG A 158 -1.04 8.33 -19.66
CA ARG A 158 -1.41 7.31 -20.67
C ARG A 158 -2.53 7.78 -21.60
N ASN A 159 -3.51 8.51 -21.07
CA ASN A 159 -4.68 8.97 -21.81
C ASN A 159 -4.52 10.37 -22.41
N SER A 160 -3.39 11.05 -22.18
CA SER A 160 -3.14 12.40 -22.69
C SER A 160 -2.48 12.36 -24.07
N PRO A 161 -3.03 13.02 -25.09
CA PRO A 161 -2.51 12.96 -26.47
C PRO A 161 -1.14 13.61 -26.65
N ASP A 162 -0.76 14.53 -25.75
CA ASP A 162 0.53 15.23 -25.79
C ASP A 162 1.69 14.43 -25.19
N TRP A 163 1.39 13.28 -24.60
CA TRP A 163 2.37 12.42 -23.95
C TRP A 163 2.66 11.18 -24.78
N SER A 164 3.92 10.98 -25.13
CA SER A 164 4.40 9.67 -25.55
C SER A 164 4.57 8.79 -24.31
N HIS A 165 4.14 7.53 -24.36
CA HIS A 165 4.26 6.66 -23.21
C HIS A 165 4.75 5.25 -23.59
N VAL A 166 5.44 4.65 -22.63
CA VAL A 166 5.84 3.24 -22.64
C VAL A 166 5.18 2.58 -21.44
N TRP A 167 4.49 1.46 -21.67
CA TRP A 167 3.76 0.71 -20.66
C TRP A 167 4.30 -0.72 -20.60
N HIS A 168 5.09 -1.02 -19.58
CA HIS A 168 5.80 -2.29 -19.46
C HIS A 168 5.45 -3.04 -18.18
N PRO A 169 4.32 -3.81 -18.15
CA PRO A 169 4.07 -4.76 -17.07
C PRO A 169 5.13 -5.86 -17.07
N ALA A 170 5.29 -6.56 -15.93
CA ALA A 170 6.24 -7.65 -15.78
C ALA A 170 5.96 -8.84 -16.69
N LEU A 171 4.68 -9.05 -17.06
CA LEU A 171 4.26 -10.04 -18.03
C LEU A 171 3.91 -9.37 -19.37
N LYS A 172 4.17 -10.06 -20.46
CA LYS A 172 3.72 -9.74 -21.81
C LYS A 172 2.27 -10.23 -21.99
N GLU A 173 1.64 -9.86 -23.09
CA GLU A 173 0.27 -10.31 -23.47
C GLU A 173 0.17 -11.84 -23.59
N ASP A 174 1.27 -12.51 -23.95
CA ASP A 174 1.34 -13.98 -24.02
C ASP A 174 1.57 -14.66 -22.65
N GLY A 175 1.52 -13.90 -21.56
CA GLY A 175 1.72 -14.37 -20.20
C GLY A 175 3.17 -14.67 -19.82
N LYS A 176 4.15 -14.45 -20.71
CA LYS A 176 5.55 -14.68 -20.42
C LYS A 176 6.20 -13.48 -19.73
N PRO A 177 7.20 -13.70 -18.88
CA PRO A 177 7.96 -12.60 -18.28
C PRO A 177 8.55 -11.69 -19.36
N ARG A 178 8.49 -10.38 -19.12
CA ARG A 178 9.07 -9.39 -20.02
C ARG A 178 10.61 -9.39 -19.95
N TRP A 179 11.16 -9.74 -18.80
CA TRP A 179 12.58 -9.85 -18.55
C TRP A 179 12.92 -11.21 -17.87
N PRO A 180 12.87 -12.32 -18.66
CA PRO A 180 12.97 -13.68 -18.13
C PRO A 180 14.33 -14.02 -17.49
N GLU A 181 15.41 -13.32 -17.86
CA GLU A 181 16.75 -13.55 -17.31
C GLU A 181 16.84 -13.10 -15.83
N TYR A 182 15.98 -12.21 -15.39
CA TYR A 182 15.97 -11.72 -14.02
C TYR A 182 14.65 -12.00 -13.31
N TRP A 183 13.51 -11.77 -13.97
CA TRP A 183 12.17 -12.03 -13.49
C TRP A 183 11.60 -13.30 -14.13
N THR A 184 11.98 -14.49 -13.57
CA THR A 184 11.38 -15.76 -13.99
C THR A 184 9.93 -15.86 -13.51
N MET A 185 9.14 -16.79 -14.10
CA MET A 185 7.77 -17.02 -13.62
C MET A 185 7.72 -17.44 -12.14
N GLU A 186 8.64 -18.30 -11.72
CA GLU A 186 8.76 -18.76 -10.32
C GLU A 186 8.98 -17.56 -9.37
N ARG A 187 9.88 -16.64 -9.76
CA ARG A 187 10.15 -15.45 -8.96
C ARG A 187 8.96 -14.51 -8.91
N LEU A 188 8.27 -14.28 -10.02
CA LEU A 188 7.06 -13.46 -10.06
C LEU A 188 5.94 -14.09 -9.23
N GLU A 189 5.78 -15.40 -9.27
CA GLU A 189 4.78 -16.10 -8.45
C GLU A 189 5.14 -16.04 -6.96
N SER A 190 6.42 -16.15 -6.61
CA SER A 190 6.89 -15.95 -5.22
C SER A 190 6.59 -14.53 -4.71
N GLU A 191 6.76 -13.49 -5.54
CA GLU A 191 6.38 -12.13 -5.19
C GLU A 191 4.86 -12.01 -5.01
N ARG A 192 4.07 -12.63 -5.90
CA ARG A 192 2.60 -12.66 -5.78
C ARG A 192 2.18 -13.27 -4.45
N GLN A 193 2.71 -14.42 -4.09
CA GLN A 193 2.41 -15.11 -2.83
C GLN A 193 2.85 -14.28 -1.60
N SER A 194 3.94 -13.53 -1.72
CA SER A 194 4.47 -12.73 -0.62
C SER A 194 3.65 -11.48 -0.32
N MET A 195 3.21 -10.77 -1.37
CA MET A 195 2.55 -9.47 -1.24
C MET A 195 1.03 -9.50 -1.46
N GLY A 196 0.50 -10.64 -1.96
CA GLY A 196 -0.91 -10.81 -2.33
C GLY A 196 -1.25 -10.31 -3.72
N THR A 197 -2.32 -10.86 -4.28
CA THR A 197 -2.74 -10.61 -5.66
C THR A 197 -2.96 -9.13 -5.95
N ARG A 198 -3.62 -8.39 -5.04
CA ARG A 198 -3.93 -6.97 -5.25
C ARG A 198 -2.68 -6.10 -5.40
N ALA A 199 -1.70 -6.29 -4.51
CA ALA A 199 -0.44 -5.55 -4.58
C ALA A 199 0.38 -5.96 -5.81
N PHE A 200 0.38 -7.24 -6.15
CA PHE A 200 1.05 -7.76 -7.34
C PHE A 200 0.45 -7.21 -8.63
N GLU A 201 -0.87 -7.16 -8.75
CA GLU A 201 -1.56 -6.56 -9.90
C GLU A 201 -1.12 -5.11 -10.12
N SER A 202 -1.08 -4.30 -9.07
CA SER A 202 -0.63 -2.91 -9.17
C SER A 202 0.87 -2.79 -9.46
N GLU A 203 1.72 -3.45 -8.67
CA GLU A 203 3.18 -3.23 -8.70
C GLU A 203 3.88 -3.91 -9.89
N TYR A 204 3.38 -5.05 -10.32
CA TYR A 204 4.00 -5.86 -11.39
C TYR A 204 3.20 -5.88 -12.69
N LEU A 205 1.87 -5.92 -12.62
CA LEU A 205 1.04 -5.99 -13.83
C LEU A 205 0.53 -4.63 -14.30
N LEU A 206 0.76 -3.56 -13.53
CA LEU A 206 0.29 -2.21 -13.83
C LEU A 206 -1.24 -2.17 -14.02
N ASN A 207 -1.95 -2.97 -13.24
CA ASN A 207 -3.40 -3.13 -13.27
C ASN A 207 -3.95 -2.94 -11.85
N PRO A 208 -3.96 -1.71 -11.31
CA PRO A 208 -4.51 -1.45 -10.00
C PRO A 208 -6.01 -1.76 -10.00
N LEU A 209 -6.45 -2.53 -9.02
CA LEU A 209 -7.87 -2.81 -8.83
C LEU A 209 -8.58 -1.55 -8.34
N ASP A 210 -9.78 -1.32 -8.88
CA ASP A 210 -10.66 -0.23 -8.47
C ASP A 210 -10.89 -0.29 -6.95
N PRO A 211 -10.82 0.84 -6.21
CA PRO A 211 -11.20 0.89 -4.80
C PRO A 211 -12.61 0.38 -4.51
N ASP A 212 -13.52 0.53 -5.47
CA ASP A 212 -14.90 0.04 -5.36
C ASP A 212 -15.02 -1.48 -5.61
N THR A 213 -13.96 -2.14 -6.07
CA THR A 213 -13.91 -3.60 -6.17
C THR A 213 -13.70 -4.18 -4.78
N ALA A 214 -14.43 -5.24 -4.44
CA ALA A 214 -14.33 -5.91 -3.15
C ALA A 214 -12.87 -6.18 -2.78
N VAL A 215 -12.45 -5.69 -1.62
CA VAL A 215 -11.06 -5.84 -1.13
C VAL A 215 -10.70 -7.31 -0.97
N ILE A 216 -11.70 -8.14 -0.66
CA ILE A 216 -11.59 -9.58 -0.51
C ILE A 216 -12.66 -10.20 -1.42
N PRO A 217 -12.31 -10.66 -2.63
CA PRO A 217 -13.25 -11.31 -3.54
C PRO A 217 -13.67 -12.68 -2.99
N TRP A 218 -14.87 -13.12 -3.39
CA TRP A 218 -15.40 -14.43 -2.97
C TRP A 218 -14.46 -15.59 -3.27
N SER A 219 -13.82 -15.58 -4.42
CA SER A 219 -12.83 -16.61 -4.82
C SER A 219 -11.66 -16.77 -3.85
N THR A 220 -11.37 -15.74 -3.04
CA THR A 220 -10.34 -15.77 -1.99
C THR A 220 -10.89 -16.38 -0.69
N ILE A 221 -12.18 -16.19 -0.41
CA ILE A 221 -12.84 -16.68 0.80
C ILE A 221 -13.23 -18.16 0.65
N GLU A 222 -13.77 -18.52 -0.51
CA GLU A 222 -14.33 -19.84 -0.78
C GLU A 222 -13.39 -21.02 -0.44
N PRO A 223 -12.09 -20.98 -0.77
CA PRO A 223 -11.14 -22.05 -0.40
C PRO A 223 -10.91 -22.19 1.11
N CYS A 224 -11.26 -21.17 1.90
CA CYS A 224 -11.12 -21.17 3.35
C CYS A 224 -12.36 -21.72 4.08
N LEU A 225 -13.43 -22.00 3.34
CA LEU A 225 -14.67 -22.53 3.91
C LEU A 225 -14.56 -24.01 4.17
N ASP A 226 -14.91 -24.44 5.38
CA ASP A 226 -15.03 -25.86 5.72
C ASP A 226 -16.48 -26.24 5.91
N ALA A 227 -17.01 -27.03 5.00
CA ALA A 227 -18.43 -27.40 4.97
C ALA A 227 -18.80 -28.42 6.05
N GLU A 228 -17.83 -29.14 6.61
CA GLU A 228 -18.04 -30.13 7.65
C GLU A 228 -18.00 -29.52 9.05
N LEU A 229 -17.34 -28.35 9.19
CA LEU A 229 -17.23 -27.72 10.48
C LEU A 229 -18.41 -26.76 10.77
N GLY A 230 -18.88 -26.85 12.01
CA GLY A 230 -19.70 -25.81 12.66
C GLY A 230 -18.83 -24.87 13.50
N PHE A 231 -19.45 -24.04 14.32
CA PHE A 231 -18.74 -23.33 15.39
C PHE A 231 -18.37 -24.31 16.51
N GLU A 232 -17.07 -24.41 16.77
CA GLU A 232 -16.51 -25.44 17.63
C GLU A 232 -15.82 -24.84 18.85
N ASP A 233 -15.43 -25.74 19.76
CA ASP A 233 -14.62 -25.36 20.91
C ASP A 233 -13.16 -25.05 20.47
N PRO A 234 -12.41 -24.30 21.30
CA PRO A 234 -11.03 -23.96 20.99
C PRO A 234 -10.17 -25.20 20.77
N LEU A 235 -9.29 -25.12 19.78
CA LEU A 235 -8.24 -26.13 19.59
C LEU A 235 -7.19 -26.01 20.70
N GLU A 236 -6.65 -27.18 21.14
CA GLU A 236 -5.54 -27.19 22.10
C GLU A 236 -4.32 -26.44 21.56
N ASP A 237 -3.54 -25.83 22.45
CA ASP A 237 -2.30 -25.08 22.15
C ASP A 237 -2.45 -23.89 21.18
N THR A 238 -3.62 -23.25 21.15
CA THR A 238 -3.86 -22.05 20.36
C THR A 238 -4.15 -20.83 21.24
N ASP A 239 -3.77 -19.65 20.74
CA ASP A 239 -4.18 -18.39 21.36
C ASP A 239 -5.61 -18.05 20.97
N ILE A 240 -6.47 -17.82 21.94
CA ILE A 240 -7.83 -17.34 21.67
C ILE A 240 -7.86 -15.81 21.76
N VAL A 241 -8.41 -15.20 20.72
CA VAL A 241 -8.60 -13.75 20.64
C VAL A 241 -10.05 -13.42 20.31
N ILE A 242 -10.62 -12.44 21.00
CA ILE A 242 -11.95 -11.92 20.71
C ILE A 242 -11.81 -10.52 20.09
N GLY A 243 -12.33 -10.33 18.89
CA GLY A 243 -12.49 -9.01 18.25
C GLY A 243 -13.89 -8.48 18.48
N VAL A 244 -13.99 -7.19 18.81
CA VAL A 244 -15.27 -6.55 19.16
C VAL A 244 -15.38 -5.20 18.48
N ASP A 245 -16.44 -5.04 17.70
CA ASP A 245 -16.88 -3.77 17.14
C ASP A 245 -18.26 -3.43 17.72
N LEU A 246 -18.34 -2.30 18.41
CA LEU A 246 -19.54 -1.91 19.18
C LEU A 246 -20.28 -0.78 18.47
N ALA A 247 -21.51 -1.03 18.08
CA ALA A 247 -22.42 0.03 17.63
C ALA A 247 -23.13 0.71 18.80
N VAL A 248 -23.27 2.02 18.72
CA VAL A 248 -23.95 2.84 19.71
C VAL A 248 -25.30 3.28 19.17
N GLY A 249 -26.39 2.94 19.87
CA GLY A 249 -27.76 3.39 19.59
C GLY A 249 -28.66 2.35 18.94
N MET A 250 -29.98 2.58 19.06
CA MET A 250 -31.03 1.68 18.56
C MET A 250 -31.67 2.11 17.24
N ASP A 251 -31.24 3.22 16.65
CA ASP A 251 -31.80 3.70 15.39
C ASP A 251 -31.54 2.71 14.24
N SER A 252 -32.52 2.62 13.35
CA SER A 252 -32.48 1.70 12.20
C SER A 252 -31.34 2.00 11.23
N LYS A 253 -30.74 3.19 11.33
CA LYS A 253 -29.61 3.67 10.51
C LYS A 253 -28.23 3.42 11.13
N ASN A 254 -28.16 2.93 12.40
CA ASN A 254 -26.92 2.69 13.09
C ASN A 254 -26.33 1.32 12.75
N ASP A 255 -24.99 1.25 12.79
CA ASP A 255 -24.21 0.03 12.59
C ASP A 255 -24.60 -1.05 13.62
N GLU A 256 -24.29 -2.30 13.30
CA GLU A 256 -24.50 -3.45 14.17
C GLU A 256 -23.25 -3.67 15.06
N THR A 257 -23.49 -4.11 16.31
CA THR A 257 -22.42 -4.65 17.14
C THR A 257 -21.98 -6.00 16.60
N ALA A 258 -20.68 -6.25 16.52
CA ALA A 258 -20.12 -7.51 16.07
C ALA A 258 -19.14 -8.08 17.11
N TYR A 259 -19.20 -9.39 17.28
CA TYR A 259 -18.22 -10.18 18.04
C TYR A 259 -17.66 -11.27 17.13
N CYS A 260 -16.34 -11.45 17.16
CA CYS A 260 -15.65 -12.52 16.45
C CYS A 260 -14.66 -13.18 17.41
N VAL A 261 -14.77 -14.49 17.61
CA VAL A 261 -13.81 -15.29 18.37
C VAL A 261 -13.02 -16.12 17.40
N LEU A 262 -11.71 -16.05 17.48
CA LEU A 262 -10.82 -16.85 16.66
C LEU A 262 -9.74 -17.50 17.52
N SER A 263 -9.34 -18.71 17.16
CA SER A 263 -8.10 -19.33 17.62
C SER A 263 -6.97 -19.04 16.63
N TYR A 264 -5.78 -18.86 17.14
CA TYR A 264 -4.57 -18.60 16.37
C TYR A 264 -3.49 -19.62 16.73
N ASP A 265 -3.14 -20.44 15.78
CA ASP A 265 -1.99 -21.34 15.90
C ASP A 265 -0.71 -20.58 15.51
N ARG A 266 0.20 -20.39 16.47
CA ARG A 266 1.47 -19.69 16.25
C ARG A 266 2.42 -20.43 15.32
N SER A 267 2.35 -21.75 15.27
CA SER A 267 3.24 -22.59 14.48
C SER A 267 2.88 -22.58 12.99
N THR A 268 1.61 -22.79 12.68
CA THR A 268 1.10 -22.82 11.30
C THR A 268 0.64 -21.44 10.81
N LYS A 269 0.41 -20.50 11.73
CA LYS A 269 -0.19 -19.17 11.50
C LYS A 269 -1.62 -19.24 10.97
N VAL A 270 -2.31 -20.36 11.18
CA VAL A 270 -3.71 -20.56 10.82
C VAL A 270 -4.61 -19.90 11.86
N ARG A 271 -5.69 -19.32 11.38
CA ARG A 271 -6.76 -18.71 12.16
C ARG A 271 -8.04 -19.50 11.94
N HIS A 272 -8.59 -20.06 13.01
CA HIS A 272 -9.87 -20.75 12.94
C HIS A 272 -10.95 -19.89 13.62
N ILE A 273 -12.03 -19.57 12.91
CA ILE A 273 -13.16 -18.80 13.45
C ILE A 273 -14.01 -19.74 14.28
N LEU A 274 -14.05 -19.51 15.59
CA LEU A 274 -14.79 -20.33 16.55
C LEU A 274 -16.21 -19.82 16.78
N TYR A 275 -16.41 -18.50 16.67
CA TYR A 275 -17.72 -17.88 16.88
C TYR A 275 -17.77 -16.54 16.16
N GLN A 276 -18.93 -16.23 15.63
CA GLN A 276 -19.25 -14.90 15.13
C GLN A 276 -20.71 -14.57 15.37
N TRP A 277 -20.93 -13.33 15.76
CA TRP A 277 -22.25 -12.76 15.88
C TRP A 277 -22.22 -11.29 15.45
N SER A 278 -23.27 -10.85 14.75
CA SER A 278 -23.51 -9.43 14.52
C SER A 278 -24.99 -9.14 14.63
N GLY A 279 -25.32 -7.97 15.18
CA GLY A 279 -26.69 -7.56 15.37
C GLY A 279 -26.84 -6.35 16.29
N LYS A 280 -28.11 -5.98 16.55
CA LYS A 280 -28.43 -4.91 17.48
C LYS A 280 -28.64 -5.47 18.88
N VAL A 281 -27.91 -4.92 19.85
CA VAL A 281 -28.11 -5.26 21.25
C VAL A 281 -29.33 -4.47 21.78
N LYS A 282 -30.40 -5.19 22.10
CA LYS A 282 -31.67 -4.62 22.55
C LYS A 282 -31.57 -4.20 24.01
N ALA A 283 -31.00 -3.05 24.29
CA ALA A 283 -30.98 -2.44 25.61
C ALA A 283 -30.81 -0.91 25.50
N GLU A 284 -31.41 -0.15 26.39
CA GLU A 284 -31.34 1.32 26.38
C GLU A 284 -30.51 1.86 27.55
N GLY A 285 -29.88 3.03 27.34
CA GLY A 285 -29.15 3.76 28.38
C GLY A 285 -28.08 2.95 29.08
N ALA A 286 -28.04 2.96 30.41
CA ALA A 286 -27.11 2.20 31.22
C ALA A 286 -27.23 0.68 31.03
N GLY A 287 -28.39 0.18 30.64
CA GLY A 287 -28.63 -1.22 30.32
C GLY A 287 -27.82 -1.71 29.10
N TRP A 288 -27.57 -0.84 28.13
CA TRP A 288 -26.75 -1.19 26.96
C TRP A 288 -25.29 -1.52 27.36
N LEU A 289 -24.68 -0.68 28.23
CA LEU A 289 -23.32 -0.93 28.72
C LEU A 289 -23.25 -2.28 29.46
N THR A 290 -24.19 -2.53 30.36
CA THR A 290 -24.28 -3.78 31.13
C THR A 290 -24.46 -4.98 30.20
N ALA A 291 -25.32 -4.89 29.18
CA ALA A 291 -25.51 -5.96 28.21
C ALA A 291 -24.24 -6.28 27.40
N GLN A 292 -23.51 -5.26 26.97
CA GLN A 292 -22.24 -5.44 26.25
C GLN A 292 -21.17 -6.11 27.14
N VAL A 293 -21.04 -5.67 28.40
CA VAL A 293 -20.10 -6.28 29.35
C VAL A 293 -20.49 -7.74 29.64
N ASN A 294 -21.78 -8.02 29.88
CA ASN A 294 -22.24 -9.39 30.11
C ASN A 294 -21.99 -10.33 28.90
N ASN A 295 -22.17 -9.83 27.68
CA ASN A 295 -21.84 -10.59 26.49
C ASN A 295 -20.34 -10.92 26.44
N LEU A 296 -19.47 -9.96 26.77
CA LEU A 296 -18.02 -10.18 26.82
C LEU A 296 -17.63 -11.17 27.93
N VAL A 297 -18.24 -11.09 29.11
CA VAL A 297 -18.05 -12.06 30.20
C VAL A 297 -18.44 -13.46 29.74
N SER A 298 -19.63 -13.60 29.14
CA SER A 298 -20.12 -14.89 28.64
C SER A 298 -19.20 -15.51 27.59
N LEU A 299 -18.67 -14.71 26.68
CA LEU A 299 -17.70 -15.16 25.69
C LEU A 299 -16.34 -15.51 26.32
N ALA A 300 -15.91 -14.72 27.31
CA ALA A 300 -14.67 -14.97 28.02
C ALA A 300 -14.75 -16.24 28.87
N ASP A 301 -15.85 -16.47 29.55
CA ASP A 301 -16.09 -17.71 30.34
C ASP A 301 -16.08 -18.94 29.43
N LYS A 302 -16.66 -18.83 28.23
CA LYS A 302 -16.71 -19.96 27.29
C LYS A 302 -15.35 -20.26 26.64
N TYR A 303 -14.64 -19.23 26.19
CA TYR A 303 -13.48 -19.39 25.30
C TYR A 303 -12.14 -19.13 25.98
N ASN A 304 -12.11 -18.61 27.20
CA ASN A 304 -10.90 -18.28 27.97
C ASN A 304 -9.85 -17.50 27.13
N PRO A 305 -10.19 -16.32 26.57
CA PRO A 305 -9.33 -15.60 25.63
C PRO A 305 -8.07 -15.06 26.30
N SER A 306 -6.96 -15.11 25.60
CA SER A 306 -5.72 -14.43 25.98
C SER A 306 -5.81 -12.90 25.81
N MET A 307 -6.69 -12.45 24.93
CA MET A 307 -6.91 -11.03 24.64
C MET A 307 -8.31 -10.76 24.06
N ILE A 308 -8.91 -9.66 24.50
CA ILE A 308 -10.16 -9.11 23.94
C ILE A 308 -9.83 -7.75 23.33
N MET A 309 -9.95 -7.61 22.03
CA MET A 309 -9.67 -6.38 21.29
C MET A 309 -10.96 -5.62 21.08
N VAL A 310 -11.10 -4.45 21.68
CA VAL A 310 -12.30 -3.59 21.54
C VAL A 310 -11.91 -2.33 20.78
N GLU A 311 -12.67 -1.99 19.74
CA GLU A 311 -12.54 -0.69 19.08
C GLU A 311 -12.89 0.43 20.06
N THR A 312 -12.03 1.47 20.18
CA THR A 312 -12.19 2.52 21.23
C THR A 312 -12.44 3.90 20.63
N ASN A 313 -13.22 3.98 19.57
CA ASN A 313 -13.65 5.24 18.99
C ASN A 313 -14.90 5.74 19.74
N GLY A 314 -14.76 6.83 20.51
CA GLY A 314 -15.90 7.42 21.25
C GLY A 314 -16.36 6.64 22.49
N PHE A 315 -17.67 6.33 22.58
CA PHE A 315 -18.31 5.67 23.73
C PHE A 315 -17.85 4.22 23.98
N GLN A 316 -17.28 3.58 23.00
CA GLN A 316 -16.74 2.21 23.09
C GLN A 316 -15.67 2.09 24.19
N ARG A 317 -14.98 3.18 24.53
CA ARG A 317 -14.04 3.23 25.66
C ARG A 317 -14.68 2.87 27.00
N LEU A 318 -15.96 3.23 27.20
CA LEU A 318 -16.67 2.92 28.45
C LEU A 318 -16.84 1.42 28.62
N VAL A 319 -17.19 0.71 27.54
CA VAL A 319 -17.30 -0.75 27.56
C VAL A 319 -15.95 -1.40 27.83
N ALA A 320 -14.90 -0.93 27.15
CA ALA A 320 -13.56 -1.45 27.34
C ALA A 320 -13.06 -1.27 28.79
N HIS A 321 -13.29 -0.09 29.39
CA HIS A 321 -12.98 0.16 30.80
C HIS A 321 -13.82 -0.69 31.75
N ALA A 322 -15.14 -0.74 31.55
CA ALA A 322 -16.02 -1.53 32.41
C ALA A 322 -15.67 -3.03 32.35
N ALA A 323 -15.43 -3.58 31.18
CA ALA A 323 -15.05 -4.98 31.01
C ALA A 323 -13.70 -5.28 31.66
N LYS A 324 -12.72 -4.38 31.55
CA LYS A 324 -11.41 -4.52 32.15
C LYS A 324 -11.45 -4.34 33.69
N ASP A 325 -12.01 -3.22 34.16
CA ASP A 325 -11.86 -2.78 35.54
C ASP A 325 -12.90 -3.41 36.46
N LEU A 326 -14.13 -3.68 35.98
CA LEU A 326 -15.22 -4.28 36.76
C LEU A 326 -15.29 -5.81 36.62
N ALA A 327 -14.99 -6.35 35.44
CA ALA A 327 -15.09 -7.77 35.15
C ALA A 327 -13.72 -8.47 35.09
N GLY A 328 -12.60 -7.76 35.21
CA GLY A 328 -11.26 -8.35 35.21
C GLY A 328 -10.83 -8.99 33.88
N LEU A 329 -11.49 -8.67 32.78
CA LEU A 329 -11.21 -9.28 31.49
C LEU A 329 -9.92 -8.75 30.84
N PRO A 330 -9.20 -9.56 30.02
CA PRO A 330 -7.97 -9.15 29.34
C PRO A 330 -8.23 -8.23 28.13
N VAL A 331 -8.86 -7.08 28.38
CA VAL A 331 -9.28 -6.13 27.35
C VAL A 331 -8.17 -5.20 26.95
N LYS A 332 -7.96 -5.06 25.63
CA LYS A 332 -7.08 -4.08 25.01
C LYS A 332 -7.89 -3.20 24.04
N GLY A 333 -7.85 -1.90 24.28
CA GLY A 333 -8.46 -0.94 23.36
C GLY A 333 -7.64 -0.77 22.09
N HIS A 334 -8.31 -0.73 20.93
CA HIS A 334 -7.70 -0.43 19.64
C HIS A 334 -8.36 0.80 19.01
N ARG A 335 -7.56 1.76 18.56
CA ARG A 335 -8.06 2.91 17.81
C ARG A 335 -8.00 2.62 16.32
N THR A 336 -9.13 2.61 15.68
CA THR A 336 -9.20 2.43 14.24
C THR A 336 -9.04 3.78 13.54
N GLY A 337 -8.07 3.85 12.62
CA GLY A 337 -7.77 5.03 11.81
C GLY A 337 -7.28 4.61 10.43
N SER A 338 -6.31 5.35 9.89
CA SER A 338 -5.63 5.03 8.61
C SER A 338 -4.99 3.64 8.58
N GLU A 339 -4.79 3.01 9.72
CA GLU A 339 -4.25 1.64 9.87
C GLU A 339 -5.16 0.58 9.23
N LYS A 340 -6.47 0.82 9.04
CA LYS A 340 -7.37 -0.09 8.29
C LYS A 340 -6.83 -0.42 6.89
N HIS A 341 -6.15 0.50 6.28
CA HIS A 341 -5.59 0.35 4.92
C HIS A 341 -4.11 -0.03 4.90
N HIS A 342 -3.51 -0.24 6.07
CA HIS A 342 -2.10 -0.59 6.16
C HIS A 342 -1.86 -2.03 5.70
N ALA A 343 -0.90 -2.24 4.79
CA ALA A 343 -0.65 -3.51 4.13
C ALA A 343 -0.35 -4.68 5.10
N GLN A 344 0.32 -4.39 6.22
CA GLN A 344 0.77 -5.42 7.18
C GLN A 344 -0.19 -5.68 8.34
N ILE A 345 -1.05 -4.72 8.69
CA ILE A 345 -1.90 -4.80 9.89
C ILE A 345 -3.38 -4.51 9.62
N GLY A 346 -3.72 -4.04 8.42
CA GLY A 346 -5.08 -3.68 8.03
C GLY A 346 -5.80 -4.79 7.24
N ILE A 347 -6.91 -4.41 6.60
CA ILE A 347 -7.72 -5.31 5.76
C ILE A 347 -6.89 -6.04 4.68
N PRO A 348 -5.87 -5.41 4.03
CA PRO A 348 -5.02 -6.13 3.08
C PRO A 348 -4.28 -7.32 3.67
N SER A 349 -3.91 -7.28 4.97
CA SER A 349 -3.26 -8.42 5.63
C SER A 349 -4.21 -9.60 5.86
N ILE A 350 -5.50 -9.32 6.02
CA ILE A 350 -6.55 -10.36 6.11
C ILE A 350 -6.72 -11.00 4.74
N ALA A 351 -6.82 -10.19 3.67
CA ALA A 351 -6.92 -10.68 2.30
C ALA A 351 -5.74 -11.62 1.94
N LEU A 352 -4.51 -11.20 2.26
CA LEU A 352 -3.32 -12.01 2.05
C LEU A 352 -3.36 -13.35 2.83
N ALA A 353 -3.79 -13.30 4.10
CA ALA A 353 -3.89 -14.51 4.91
C ALA A 353 -4.96 -15.49 4.40
N LEU A 354 -6.06 -14.97 3.83
CA LEU A 354 -7.09 -15.77 3.14
C LEU A 354 -6.53 -16.38 1.85
N GLU A 355 -5.84 -15.63 1.01
CA GLU A 355 -5.19 -16.10 -0.22
C GLU A 355 -4.17 -17.22 0.08
N GLN A 356 -3.51 -17.15 1.22
CA GLN A 356 -2.55 -18.17 1.68
C GLN A 356 -3.20 -19.38 2.34
N GLY A 357 -4.54 -19.47 2.38
CA GLY A 357 -5.26 -20.56 3.03
C GLY A 357 -5.07 -20.60 4.55
N ARG A 358 -4.74 -19.45 5.18
CA ARG A 358 -4.49 -19.35 6.62
C ARG A 358 -5.72 -18.99 7.44
N TYR A 359 -6.90 -19.24 6.88
CA TYR A 359 -8.19 -19.16 7.58
C TYR A 359 -8.95 -20.46 7.44
N ILE A 360 -9.61 -20.87 8.50
CA ILE A 360 -10.64 -21.91 8.50
C ILE A 360 -11.93 -21.24 8.94
N ILE A 361 -12.91 -21.23 8.04
CA ILE A 361 -14.20 -20.58 8.26
C ILE A 361 -15.27 -21.68 8.27
N PRO A 362 -15.92 -21.93 9.41
CA PRO A 362 -16.98 -22.93 9.49
C PRO A 362 -18.14 -22.59 8.56
N TRP A 363 -18.52 -23.52 7.70
CA TRP A 363 -19.57 -23.33 6.69
C TRP A 363 -20.59 -24.48 6.67
N ASN A 364 -20.88 -25.09 7.80
CA ASN A 364 -21.82 -26.19 7.86
C ASN A 364 -23.27 -25.72 7.63
N LYS A 365 -23.86 -26.11 6.50
CA LYS A 365 -25.22 -25.71 6.09
C LYS A 365 -26.31 -26.13 7.08
N SER A 366 -26.12 -27.24 7.83
CA SER A 366 -27.10 -27.71 8.80
C SER A 366 -27.09 -26.90 10.08
N VAL A 367 -25.94 -26.46 10.54
CA VAL A 367 -25.75 -25.59 11.70
C VAL A 367 -26.14 -24.13 11.37
N ASN A 368 -25.87 -23.70 10.16
CA ASN A 368 -26.15 -22.32 9.71
C ASN A 368 -27.62 -22.05 9.38
N LYS A 369 -28.47 -23.07 9.33
CA LYS A 369 -29.94 -22.89 9.19
C LYS A 369 -30.62 -22.49 10.47
N SER A 370 -30.08 -22.86 11.62
CA SER A 370 -30.67 -22.62 12.96
C SER A 370 -29.71 -21.96 13.95
N GLY A 371 -28.45 -21.80 13.58
CA GLY A 371 -27.41 -21.14 14.39
C GLY A 371 -27.45 -19.62 14.28
N PRO A 372 -26.67 -18.93 15.09
CA PRO A 372 -26.60 -17.48 15.04
C PRO A 372 -26.26 -17.03 13.62
N ILE A 373 -27.03 -16.09 13.16
CA ILE A 373 -27.06 -15.47 11.80
C ILE A 373 -25.66 -15.04 11.27
N GLY A 374 -24.61 -15.27 12.09
CA GLY A 374 -23.27 -14.78 11.90
C GLY A 374 -22.56 -15.22 10.64
N THR A 375 -22.60 -16.52 10.28
CA THR A 375 -21.78 -17.02 9.19
C THR A 375 -22.24 -16.52 7.81
N ARG A 376 -23.55 -16.25 7.63
CA ARG A 376 -24.06 -15.66 6.39
C ARG A 376 -23.64 -14.20 6.17
N LYS A 377 -23.19 -13.50 7.21
CA LYS A 377 -22.72 -12.11 7.15
C LYS A 377 -21.19 -12.00 7.08
N LEU A 378 -20.45 -13.10 7.26
CA LEU A 378 -19.02 -13.18 6.98
C LEU A 378 -18.73 -13.13 5.48
N VAL A 379 -19.69 -13.47 4.72
CA VAL A 379 -19.73 -13.63 3.30
C VAL A 379 -20.83 -12.68 2.77
#